data_5f031c477c14e3913dc51cd15558fbd2
#
_entry.id   5f031c477c14e3913dc51cd15558fbd2
#
_cell.length_a   1.000
_cell.length_b   1.000
_cell.length_c   1.000
_cell.angle_alpha   90.00
_cell.angle_beta   90.00
_cell.angle_gamma   90.00
#
_symmetry.space_group_name_H-M   'P 1'
#
loop_
_entity.id
_entity.type
_entity.pdbx_description
1 polymer ?
#
loop_
_entity_poly.entity_id
_entity_poly.type
_entity_poly.pdbx_seq_one_letter_code
_entity_poly.pdbx_strand_id
1 'polypeptide(L)'
;MKPFLKKVADVYALNEADRLYKYCFVLPNRRSRVFFESYLSDALNDKHSIFPELTTISDFIDEYSDLVEAGRVEQLFLLYQAYRTLAECDQKQYDDFDHFLHLGDMLLNDFNDIDRYMVDAKELFFNMRNLENIKTDYLSDEQIAVIKEYWGVDKKEVKEDSLFVQSSYVNLWDNMYELYNSFLQALEEKGLTYGGQSYRRVAEKINKMGADDFNFERIIFVGFSTLSNAERMIFERFKKLGIADFYWDFESAFLDKDNKGSYFLNQYIPEFKSIYDIMDSKPTVPNINILSVPSGSGQGLVVRSVLEQLVAENKLDVSDAVNTAIVLPEEKYVNSVLDSVPEMFKSINITMGMSVGQSPIASFLTNLANLEHRKKELKGELSYFYEDVEMLASHPYAVMVGGTGINDLVGEIHRKNAYFVPKSMIAEGGRDLSDLFGINEEEPMVYVERILTRINSALEKDKNNLIERYFVVQYMQALNQIKTVMNRFNVHVEKQSLFFLLSRTMSGAIVPFEGKPLHGLQIMGVLETRSLDFKNIIVLSMNEKVFPTKHYTKSFIPNSIRSAYG
;
A
#
# COMPACT_ATOMS: atom_id res chain seq x y z
N MET A 1 10.15 -14.20 28.85
CA MET A 1 8.70 -14.11 28.56
C MET A 1 8.40 -15.08 27.44
N LYS A 2 7.30 -15.81 27.52
CA LYS A 2 6.88 -16.72 26.45
C LYS A 2 6.12 -15.89 25.39
N PRO A 3 6.45 -15.99 24.09
CA PRO A 3 5.75 -15.24 23.07
C PRO A 3 4.23 -15.48 23.08
N PHE A 4 3.44 -14.43 22.77
CA PHE A 4 1.98 -14.50 22.74
C PHE A 4 1.46 -15.64 21.84
N LEU A 5 1.92 -15.71 20.59
CA LEU A 5 1.52 -16.78 19.68
C LEU A 5 1.89 -18.17 20.22
N LYS A 6 3.03 -18.28 20.90
CA LYS A 6 3.45 -19.55 21.53
C LYS A 6 2.54 -19.95 22.69
N LYS A 7 2.06 -18.98 23.48
CA LYS A 7 1.09 -19.26 24.57
C LYS A 7 -0.21 -19.84 24.01
N VAL A 8 -0.73 -19.25 22.91
CA VAL A 8 -1.92 -19.74 22.24
C VAL A 8 -1.69 -21.14 21.67
N ALA A 9 -0.57 -21.36 20.98
CA ALA A 9 -0.21 -22.67 20.42
C ALA A 9 -0.14 -23.76 21.49
N ASP A 10 0.55 -23.47 22.61
CA ASP A 10 0.73 -24.44 23.70
C ASP A 10 -0.57 -24.80 24.40
N VAL A 11 -1.47 -23.82 24.63
CA VAL A 11 -2.73 -24.09 25.31
C VAL A 11 -3.64 -24.97 24.47
N TYR A 12 -3.66 -24.78 23.15
CA TYR A 12 -4.42 -25.65 22.24
C TYR A 12 -3.77 -27.01 22.06
N ALA A 13 -2.44 -27.09 21.93
CA ALA A 13 -1.73 -28.36 21.90
C ALA A 13 -1.91 -29.17 23.18
N LEU A 14 -2.05 -28.51 24.35
CA LEU A 14 -2.27 -29.18 25.63
C LEU A 14 -3.70 -29.72 25.76
N ASN A 15 -4.71 -28.93 25.42
CA ASN A 15 -6.10 -29.22 25.75
C ASN A 15 -6.90 -29.83 24.60
N GLU A 16 -6.51 -29.59 23.33
CA GLU A 16 -7.33 -29.88 22.15
C GLU A 16 -6.58 -30.66 21.05
N ALA A 17 -5.41 -31.26 21.36
CA ALA A 17 -4.55 -31.90 20.36
C ALA A 17 -5.30 -32.86 19.41
N ASP A 18 -6.22 -33.68 19.95
CA ASP A 18 -6.95 -34.69 19.20
C ASP A 18 -8.02 -34.11 18.25
N ARG A 19 -8.37 -32.83 18.42
CA ARG A 19 -9.44 -32.16 17.69
C ARG A 19 -8.95 -31.01 16.80
N LEU A 20 -7.65 -30.69 16.83
CA LEU A 20 -7.08 -29.55 16.12
C LEU A 20 -7.42 -29.56 14.62
N TYR A 21 -7.46 -30.73 13.98
CA TYR A 21 -7.77 -30.87 12.55
C TYR A 21 -9.15 -30.36 12.15
N LYS A 22 -10.02 -30.09 13.14
CA LYS A 22 -11.37 -29.53 12.95
C LYS A 22 -11.42 -28.03 13.19
N TYR A 23 -10.30 -27.42 13.49
CA TYR A 23 -10.21 -26.00 13.86
C TYR A 23 -9.55 -25.19 12.76
N CYS A 24 -10.02 -23.96 12.61
CA CYS A 24 -9.43 -22.96 11.74
C CYS A 24 -8.87 -21.81 12.58
N PHE A 25 -7.59 -21.54 12.45
CA PHE A 25 -6.95 -20.39 13.09
C PHE A 25 -6.77 -19.26 12.08
N VAL A 26 -7.34 -18.11 12.40
CA VAL A 26 -7.27 -16.91 11.57
C VAL A 26 -6.32 -15.89 12.20
N LEU A 27 -5.29 -15.51 11.46
CA LEU A 27 -4.25 -14.58 11.91
C LEU A 27 -4.29 -13.27 11.08
N PRO A 28 -3.76 -12.15 11.61
CA PRO A 28 -3.84 -10.86 10.93
C PRO A 28 -2.96 -10.75 9.69
N ASN A 29 -1.88 -11.55 9.59
CA ASN A 29 -0.95 -11.52 8.46
C ASN A 29 -0.22 -12.86 8.28
N ARG A 30 0.41 -13.03 7.10
CA ARG A 30 1.13 -14.28 6.74
C ARG A 30 2.29 -14.59 7.67
N ARG A 31 2.94 -13.56 8.22
CA ARG A 31 4.10 -13.78 9.08
C ARG A 31 3.69 -14.33 10.44
N SER A 32 2.69 -13.75 11.07
CA SER A 32 2.12 -14.31 12.31
C SER A 32 1.70 -15.76 12.11
N ARG A 33 1.16 -16.12 10.93
CA ARG A 33 0.81 -17.50 10.56
C ARG A 33 2.04 -18.41 10.58
N VAL A 34 3.16 -18.01 9.95
CA VAL A 34 4.38 -18.83 9.89
C VAL A 34 4.98 -19.05 11.28
N PHE A 35 5.01 -18.01 12.12
CA PHE A 35 5.49 -18.16 13.50
C PHE A 35 4.55 -19.03 14.34
N PHE A 36 3.24 -18.83 14.20
CA PHE A 36 2.25 -19.65 14.89
C PHE A 36 2.33 -21.13 14.48
N GLU A 37 2.48 -21.40 13.19
CA GLU A 37 2.68 -22.74 12.62
C GLU A 37 3.90 -23.43 13.24
N SER A 38 5.02 -22.73 13.34
CA SER A 38 6.23 -23.26 13.98
C SER A 38 6.01 -23.56 15.47
N TYR A 39 5.41 -22.63 16.21
CA TYR A 39 5.15 -22.83 17.65
C TYR A 39 4.16 -23.97 17.89
N LEU A 40 3.15 -24.11 17.06
CA LEU A 40 2.19 -25.20 17.17
C LEU A 40 2.84 -26.55 16.81
N SER A 41 3.66 -26.59 15.76
CA SER A 41 4.45 -27.77 15.38
C SER A 41 5.36 -28.23 16.53
N ASP A 42 6.10 -27.28 17.15
CA ASP A 42 6.95 -27.57 18.30
C ASP A 42 6.15 -28.12 19.52
N ALA A 43 4.97 -27.53 19.75
CA ALA A 43 4.12 -27.96 20.86
C ALA A 43 3.47 -29.33 20.64
N LEU A 44 3.37 -29.79 19.38
CA LEU A 44 2.77 -31.06 18.97
C LEU A 44 3.82 -32.16 18.70
N ASN A 45 5.14 -31.88 18.75
CA ASN A 45 6.21 -32.82 18.34
C ASN A 45 6.12 -34.23 18.93
N ASP A 46 5.56 -34.37 20.13
CA ASP A 46 5.37 -35.69 20.80
C ASP A 46 3.93 -36.24 20.68
N LYS A 47 3.07 -35.59 19.86
CA LYS A 47 1.65 -35.94 19.75
C LYS A 47 1.30 -36.32 18.32
N HIS A 48 0.61 -37.44 18.14
CA HIS A 48 0.02 -37.83 16.86
C HIS A 48 -1.26 -37.00 16.60
N SER A 49 -1.09 -35.77 16.09
CA SER A 49 -2.20 -34.89 15.77
C SER A 49 -2.15 -34.45 14.30
N ILE A 50 -3.31 -34.35 13.67
CA ILE A 50 -3.45 -33.74 12.35
C ILE A 50 -3.49 -32.22 12.55
N PHE A 51 -2.73 -31.51 11.71
CA PHE A 51 -2.58 -30.06 11.81
C PHE A 51 -3.89 -29.34 11.50
N PRO A 52 -4.21 -28.24 12.20
CA PRO A 52 -5.39 -27.43 11.91
C PRO A 52 -5.23 -26.62 10.63
N GLU A 53 -6.31 -26.06 10.18
CA GLU A 53 -6.29 -25.03 9.13
C GLU A 53 -5.71 -23.72 9.69
N LEU A 54 -4.72 -23.14 9.00
CA LEU A 54 -4.12 -21.85 9.32
C LEU A 54 -4.30 -20.89 8.15
N THR A 55 -5.01 -19.81 8.36
CA THR A 55 -5.30 -18.83 7.32
C THR A 55 -5.05 -17.40 7.82
N THR A 56 -4.97 -16.44 6.91
CA THR A 56 -5.03 -15.01 7.27
C THR A 56 -6.43 -14.49 7.05
N ILE A 57 -6.76 -13.34 7.65
CA ILE A 57 -8.09 -12.75 7.46
C ILE A 57 -8.36 -12.43 5.98
N SER A 58 -7.34 -11.99 5.22
CA SER A 58 -7.48 -11.74 3.79
C SER A 58 -7.72 -13.02 3.02
N ASP A 59 -6.91 -14.07 3.24
CA ASP A 59 -7.07 -15.36 2.57
C ASP A 59 -8.46 -15.98 2.93
N PHE A 60 -8.94 -15.79 4.17
CA PHE A 60 -10.27 -16.21 4.61
C PHE A 60 -11.39 -15.46 3.87
N ILE A 61 -11.27 -14.14 3.70
CA ILE A 61 -12.24 -13.36 2.92
C ILE A 61 -12.26 -13.82 1.46
N ASP A 62 -11.07 -14.05 0.86
CA ASP A 62 -10.96 -14.51 -0.53
C ASP A 62 -11.59 -15.88 -0.73
N GLU A 63 -11.46 -16.80 0.23
CA GLU A 63 -12.07 -18.14 0.18
C GLU A 63 -13.62 -18.09 0.15
N TYR A 64 -14.21 -17.17 0.95
CA TYR A 64 -15.67 -17.01 1.02
C TYR A 64 -16.22 -16.03 -0.02
N SER A 65 -15.36 -15.35 -0.80
CA SER A 65 -15.77 -14.48 -1.89
C SER A 65 -16.15 -15.29 -3.13
N ASP A 66 -17.29 -14.96 -3.74
CA ASP A 66 -17.73 -15.54 -5.01
C ASP A 66 -17.19 -14.76 -6.23
N LEU A 67 -16.46 -13.66 -5.99
CA LEU A 67 -15.96 -12.74 -7.01
C LEU A 67 -14.44 -12.61 -6.91
N VAL A 68 -13.81 -12.27 -8.03
CA VAL A 68 -12.37 -12.05 -8.13
C VAL A 68 -12.05 -10.56 -7.95
N GLU A 69 -11.02 -10.23 -7.17
CA GLU A 69 -10.62 -8.84 -7.01
C GLU A 69 -10.00 -8.28 -8.30
N ALA A 70 -10.60 -7.20 -8.81
CA ALA A 70 -10.10 -6.48 -9.98
C ALA A 70 -8.83 -5.69 -9.65
N GLY A 71 -7.87 -5.66 -10.56
CA GLY A 71 -6.71 -4.79 -10.44
C GLY A 71 -7.10 -3.30 -10.44
N ARG A 72 -6.31 -2.45 -9.77
CA ARG A 72 -6.61 -1.02 -9.60
C ARG A 72 -6.88 -0.30 -10.92
N VAL A 73 -6.12 -0.61 -11.96
CA VAL A 73 -6.30 -0.02 -13.31
C VAL A 73 -7.66 -0.43 -13.90
N GLU A 74 -8.04 -1.69 -13.77
CA GLU A 74 -9.34 -2.18 -14.25
C GLU A 74 -10.51 -1.52 -13.48
N GLN A 75 -10.36 -1.35 -12.15
CA GLN A 75 -11.33 -0.60 -11.34
C GLN A 75 -11.49 0.84 -11.85
N LEU A 76 -10.39 1.54 -12.16
CA LEU A 76 -10.42 2.92 -12.70
C LEU A 76 -11.16 3.00 -14.04
N PHE A 77 -10.90 2.08 -14.96
CA PHE A 77 -11.60 2.05 -16.24
C PHE A 77 -13.08 1.71 -16.10
N LEU A 78 -13.45 0.80 -15.22
CA LEU A 78 -14.85 0.47 -14.95
C LEU A 78 -15.59 1.65 -14.31
N LEU A 79 -14.95 2.33 -13.37
CA LEU A 79 -15.51 3.52 -12.75
C LEU A 79 -15.70 4.66 -13.79
N TYR A 80 -14.71 4.83 -14.68
CA TYR A 80 -14.83 5.80 -15.76
C TYR A 80 -15.96 5.49 -16.74
N GLN A 81 -16.16 4.21 -17.09
CA GLN A 81 -17.30 3.81 -17.92
C GLN A 81 -18.64 4.11 -17.23
N ALA A 82 -18.76 3.80 -15.94
CA ALA A 82 -19.95 4.13 -15.16
C ALA A 82 -20.21 5.64 -15.14
N TYR A 83 -19.15 6.44 -14.93
CA TYR A 83 -19.21 7.91 -14.98
C TYR A 83 -19.68 8.43 -16.34
N ARG A 84 -19.10 7.93 -17.44
CA ARG A 84 -19.49 8.30 -18.81
C ARG A 84 -20.96 7.98 -19.09
N THR A 85 -21.39 6.77 -18.75
CA THR A 85 -22.76 6.33 -18.99
C THR A 85 -23.78 7.22 -18.28
N LEU A 86 -23.51 7.61 -17.04
CA LEU A 86 -24.36 8.51 -16.28
C LEU A 86 -24.40 9.92 -16.90
N ALA A 87 -23.24 10.45 -17.29
CA ALA A 87 -23.17 11.76 -17.92
C ALA A 87 -23.90 11.81 -19.27
N GLU A 88 -23.78 10.76 -20.08
CA GLU A 88 -24.50 10.61 -21.35
C GLU A 88 -26.03 10.53 -21.14
N CYS A 89 -26.48 9.81 -20.11
CA CYS A 89 -27.91 9.76 -19.75
C CYS A 89 -28.45 11.14 -19.33
N ASP A 90 -27.67 11.93 -18.61
CA ASP A 90 -28.01 13.29 -18.17
C ASP A 90 -27.82 14.35 -19.26
N GLN A 91 -27.36 13.98 -20.45
CA GLN A 91 -27.00 14.89 -21.56
C GLN A 91 -25.97 15.95 -21.15
N LYS A 92 -25.09 15.61 -20.19
CA LYS A 92 -23.99 16.45 -19.73
C LYS A 92 -22.73 16.15 -20.54
N GLN A 93 -21.89 17.17 -20.69
CA GLN A 93 -20.52 16.95 -21.16
C GLN A 93 -19.73 16.22 -20.09
N TYR A 94 -18.94 15.21 -20.47
CA TYR A 94 -18.06 14.47 -19.55
C TYR A 94 -16.61 14.71 -19.93
N ASP A 95 -15.74 14.60 -18.91
CA ASP A 95 -14.31 14.70 -19.09
C ASP A 95 -13.75 13.45 -19.77
N ASP A 96 -12.63 13.61 -20.46
CA ASP A 96 -11.86 12.47 -20.93
C ASP A 96 -11.27 11.67 -19.77
N PHE A 97 -10.71 10.53 -20.08
CA PHE A 97 -10.14 9.64 -19.06
C PHE A 97 -8.97 10.30 -18.31
N ASP A 98 -8.17 11.09 -19.00
CA ASP A 98 -6.98 11.72 -18.44
C ASP A 98 -7.34 12.72 -17.32
N HIS A 99 -8.37 13.53 -17.51
CA HIS A 99 -8.89 14.44 -16.48
C HIS A 99 -9.59 13.68 -15.34
N PHE A 100 -10.35 12.62 -15.67
CA PHE A 100 -11.07 11.83 -14.68
C PHE A 100 -10.15 11.02 -13.75
N LEU A 101 -8.94 10.68 -14.18
CA LEU A 101 -8.05 9.71 -13.55
C LEU A 101 -7.76 9.99 -12.07
N HIS A 102 -7.43 11.24 -11.72
CA HIS A 102 -7.16 11.64 -10.35
C HIS A 102 -8.40 11.60 -9.46
N LEU A 103 -9.54 12.06 -9.99
CA LEU A 103 -10.84 11.97 -9.33
C LEU A 103 -11.22 10.52 -9.07
N GLY A 104 -11.11 9.68 -10.10
CA GLY A 104 -11.44 8.25 -10.02
C GLY A 104 -10.62 7.52 -8.98
N ASP A 105 -9.31 7.80 -8.87
CA ASP A 105 -8.46 7.18 -7.86
C ASP A 105 -8.85 7.56 -6.42
N MET A 106 -9.28 8.80 -6.19
CA MET A 106 -9.81 9.22 -4.89
C MET A 106 -11.15 8.55 -4.56
N LEU A 107 -12.08 8.53 -5.53
CA LEU A 107 -13.40 7.91 -5.36
C LEU A 107 -13.30 6.41 -5.04
N LEU A 108 -12.40 5.69 -5.71
CA LEU A 108 -12.17 4.28 -5.42
C LEU A 108 -11.70 4.03 -3.99
N ASN A 109 -10.90 4.95 -3.41
CA ASN A 109 -10.51 4.85 -2.01
C ASN A 109 -11.71 5.08 -1.09
N ASP A 110 -12.54 6.09 -1.38
CA ASP A 110 -13.73 6.38 -0.59
C ASP A 110 -14.76 5.24 -0.66
N PHE A 111 -15.00 4.67 -1.84
CA PHE A 111 -15.89 3.51 -2.01
C PHE A 111 -15.36 2.27 -1.28
N ASN A 112 -14.04 2.06 -1.31
CA ASN A 112 -13.40 0.98 -0.55
C ASN A 112 -13.64 1.13 0.97
N ASP A 113 -13.50 2.34 1.49
CA ASP A 113 -13.73 2.61 2.90
C ASP A 113 -15.21 2.49 3.28
N ILE A 114 -16.13 3.03 2.46
CA ILE A 114 -17.59 2.89 2.66
C ILE A 114 -17.97 1.43 2.83
N ASP A 115 -17.46 0.55 1.96
CA ASP A 115 -17.79 -0.85 2.01
C ASP A 115 -17.12 -1.59 3.16
N ARG A 116 -15.84 -1.34 3.38
CA ARG A 116 -15.09 -2.00 4.45
C ARG A 116 -15.62 -1.66 5.85
N TYR A 117 -16.15 -0.43 6.01
CA TYR A 117 -16.77 0.02 7.27
C TYR A 117 -18.29 -0.19 7.29
N MET A 118 -18.86 -0.88 6.32
CA MET A 118 -20.30 -1.23 6.25
C MET A 118 -21.21 0.00 6.33
N VAL A 119 -20.74 1.15 5.81
CA VAL A 119 -21.50 2.41 5.82
C VAL A 119 -22.65 2.33 4.83
N ASP A 120 -23.83 2.84 5.18
CA ASP A 120 -24.93 3.02 4.24
C ASP A 120 -24.57 4.15 3.26
N ALA A 121 -24.17 3.77 2.04
CA ALA A 121 -23.75 4.70 1.01
C ALA A 121 -24.87 5.70 0.64
N LYS A 122 -26.13 5.25 0.64
CA LYS A 122 -27.28 6.10 0.33
C LYS A 122 -27.47 7.19 1.38
N GLU A 123 -27.42 6.81 2.64
CA GLU A 123 -27.55 7.75 3.76
C GLU A 123 -26.35 8.70 3.81
N LEU A 124 -25.13 8.18 3.63
CA LEU A 124 -23.92 8.98 3.62
C LEU A 124 -23.98 10.07 2.53
N PHE A 125 -24.25 9.69 1.29
CA PHE A 125 -24.27 10.63 0.17
C PHE A 125 -25.42 11.62 0.28
N PHE A 126 -26.59 11.19 0.81
CA PHE A 126 -27.69 12.08 1.12
C PHE A 126 -27.31 13.12 2.20
N ASN A 127 -26.65 12.69 3.26
CA ASN A 127 -26.18 13.59 4.33
C ASN A 127 -25.11 14.56 3.81
N MET A 128 -24.21 14.10 2.94
CA MET A 128 -23.20 14.93 2.29
C MET A 128 -23.83 16.02 1.41
N ARG A 129 -24.87 15.68 0.66
CA ARG A 129 -25.64 16.63 -0.14
C ARG A 129 -26.32 17.74 0.67
N ASN A 130 -26.90 17.35 1.83
CA ASN A 130 -27.71 18.25 2.65
C ASN A 130 -26.89 19.09 3.66
N LEU A 131 -25.57 19.02 3.63
CA LEU A 131 -24.69 19.89 4.41
C LEU A 131 -24.72 21.31 3.82
N GLU A 132 -25.83 22.03 4.09
CA GLU A 132 -26.10 23.41 3.62
C GLU A 132 -25.05 24.45 4.04
N ASN A 133 -24.10 24.09 4.90
CA ASN A 133 -23.05 24.96 5.42
C ASN A 133 -21.68 24.26 5.43
N ILE A 134 -21.28 23.67 4.32
CA ILE A 134 -19.88 23.24 4.18
C ILE A 134 -19.06 24.53 4.08
N LYS A 135 -18.54 24.99 5.20
CA LYS A 135 -17.45 25.96 5.20
C LYS A 135 -16.28 25.26 4.51
N THR A 136 -15.67 25.91 3.53
CA THR A 136 -14.43 25.45 2.86
C THR A 136 -13.33 25.10 3.83
N ASP A 137 -13.42 25.50 5.08
CA ASP A 137 -12.53 25.19 6.20
C ASP A 137 -12.38 23.68 6.51
N TYR A 138 -13.27 22.83 6.00
CA TYR A 138 -13.20 21.36 6.19
C TYR A 138 -12.49 20.62 5.04
N LEU A 139 -12.28 21.28 3.91
CA LEU A 139 -11.57 20.70 2.77
C LEU A 139 -10.08 21.06 2.86
N SER A 140 -9.20 20.09 2.63
CA SER A 140 -7.79 20.39 2.49
C SER A 140 -7.51 21.16 1.20
N ASP A 141 -6.41 21.91 1.16
CA ASP A 141 -5.97 22.61 -0.05
C ASP A 141 -5.82 21.67 -1.26
N GLU A 142 -5.43 20.40 -1.02
CA GLU A 142 -5.34 19.36 -2.05
C GLU A 142 -6.73 18.94 -2.57
N GLN A 143 -7.72 18.79 -1.69
CA GLN A 143 -9.10 18.48 -2.08
C GLN A 143 -9.72 19.64 -2.87
N ILE A 144 -9.47 20.86 -2.43
CA ILE A 144 -9.89 22.07 -3.14
C ILE A 144 -9.22 22.15 -4.52
N ALA A 145 -7.94 21.80 -4.61
CA ALA A 145 -7.21 21.81 -5.88
C ALA A 145 -7.78 20.79 -6.87
N VAL A 146 -8.09 19.57 -6.43
CA VAL A 146 -8.70 18.53 -7.27
C VAL A 146 -10.09 18.93 -7.72
N ILE A 147 -10.93 19.48 -6.82
CA ILE A 147 -12.27 19.99 -7.17
C ILE A 147 -12.17 21.12 -8.22
N LYS A 148 -11.23 22.05 -8.05
CA LYS A 148 -11.00 23.15 -8.99
C LYS A 148 -10.48 22.67 -10.34
N GLU A 149 -9.58 21.69 -10.36
CA GLU A 149 -9.02 21.10 -11.56
C GLU A 149 -10.09 20.32 -12.33
N TYR A 150 -10.89 19.52 -11.65
CA TYR A 150 -11.98 18.74 -12.22
C TYR A 150 -13.07 19.63 -12.87
N TRP A 151 -13.41 20.77 -12.26
CA TRP A 151 -14.46 21.66 -12.75
C TRP A 151 -13.96 22.75 -13.70
N GLY A 152 -12.72 22.67 -14.18
CA GLY A 152 -12.18 23.57 -15.21
C GLY A 152 -12.07 25.04 -14.78
N VAL A 153 -11.92 25.31 -13.48
CA VAL A 153 -11.81 26.68 -12.96
C VAL A 153 -10.41 27.20 -13.20
N ASP A 154 -10.29 28.07 -14.19
CA ASP A 154 -9.01 28.66 -14.57
C ASP A 154 -8.38 29.41 -13.38
N LYS A 155 -7.09 29.14 -13.09
CA LYS A 155 -6.35 29.67 -11.93
C LYS A 155 -6.32 31.20 -11.83
N LYS A 156 -6.77 31.89 -12.88
CA LYS A 156 -6.77 33.36 -12.96
C LYS A 156 -8.01 34.07 -12.41
N GLU A 157 -9.14 33.37 -12.26
CA GLU A 157 -10.42 33.99 -11.86
C GLU A 157 -10.88 33.70 -10.44
N VAL A 158 -10.24 32.80 -9.74
CA VAL A 158 -10.67 32.41 -8.39
C VAL A 158 -9.91 33.21 -7.32
N LYS A 159 -10.26 34.48 -7.19
CA LYS A 159 -10.19 35.19 -5.93
C LYS A 159 -11.50 34.94 -5.18
N GLU A 160 -11.42 34.12 -4.11
CA GLU A 160 -12.36 34.08 -2.99
C GLU A 160 -13.86 33.81 -3.25
N ASP A 161 -14.24 33.04 -4.29
CA ASP A 161 -15.65 32.66 -4.41
C ASP A 161 -15.92 31.30 -3.75
N SER A 162 -16.08 31.34 -2.41
CA SER A 162 -16.51 30.19 -1.61
C SER A 162 -17.81 29.53 -2.12
N LEU A 163 -18.67 30.32 -2.78
CA LEU A 163 -19.94 29.86 -3.37
C LEU A 163 -19.75 28.96 -4.58
N PHE A 164 -18.74 29.19 -5.42
CA PHE A 164 -18.49 28.35 -6.60
C PHE A 164 -17.99 26.97 -6.20
N VAL A 165 -17.01 26.90 -5.31
CA VAL A 165 -16.48 25.63 -4.80
C VAL A 165 -17.57 24.83 -4.08
N GLN A 166 -18.45 25.52 -3.36
CA GLN A 166 -19.58 24.92 -2.64
C GLN A 166 -20.63 24.35 -3.63
N SER A 167 -20.98 25.09 -4.69
CA SER A 167 -21.93 24.59 -5.70
C SER A 167 -21.39 23.40 -6.50
N SER A 168 -20.11 23.41 -6.85
CA SER A 168 -19.44 22.31 -7.53
C SER A 168 -19.34 21.05 -6.65
N TYR A 169 -19.08 21.24 -5.36
CA TYR A 169 -19.07 20.15 -4.38
C TYR A 169 -20.46 19.50 -4.26
N VAL A 170 -21.51 20.29 -4.12
CA VAL A 170 -22.90 19.77 -4.04
C VAL A 170 -23.28 19.00 -5.30
N ASN A 171 -22.95 19.52 -6.49
CA ASN A 171 -23.21 18.84 -7.77
C ASN A 171 -22.51 17.48 -7.88
N LEU A 172 -21.29 17.34 -7.34
CA LEU A 172 -20.59 16.06 -7.29
C LEU A 172 -21.40 15.03 -6.48
N TRP A 173 -21.93 15.45 -5.32
CA TRP A 173 -22.65 14.54 -4.42
C TRP A 173 -24.06 14.19 -4.90
N ASP A 174 -24.66 14.99 -5.77
CA ASP A 174 -25.98 14.71 -6.33
C ASP A 174 -26.04 13.37 -7.08
N ASN A 175 -24.96 13.01 -7.79
CA ASN A 175 -24.90 11.81 -8.62
C ASN A 175 -24.00 10.71 -8.02
N MET A 176 -23.42 10.93 -6.84
CA MET A 176 -22.40 10.02 -6.28
C MET A 176 -22.97 8.63 -5.95
N TYR A 177 -24.19 8.57 -5.42
CA TYR A 177 -24.83 7.30 -5.10
C TYR A 177 -25.14 6.50 -6.38
N GLU A 178 -25.55 7.16 -7.43
CA GLU A 178 -25.82 6.52 -8.74
C GLU A 178 -24.52 6.03 -9.37
N LEU A 179 -23.46 6.83 -9.29
CA LEU A 179 -22.12 6.44 -9.76
C LEU A 179 -21.60 5.22 -9.00
N TYR A 180 -21.71 5.23 -7.67
CA TYR A 180 -21.32 4.09 -6.84
C TYR A 180 -22.08 2.81 -7.24
N ASN A 181 -23.42 2.86 -7.37
CA ASN A 181 -24.21 1.70 -7.76
C ASN A 181 -23.90 1.22 -9.18
N SER A 182 -23.75 2.13 -10.14
CA SER A 182 -23.41 1.78 -11.53
C SER A 182 -22.03 1.12 -11.61
N PHE A 183 -21.08 1.59 -10.80
CA PHE A 183 -19.77 0.97 -10.70
C PHE A 183 -19.83 -0.44 -10.10
N LEU A 184 -20.60 -0.64 -9.02
CA LEU A 184 -20.82 -1.96 -8.43
C LEU A 184 -21.45 -2.92 -9.43
N GLN A 185 -22.45 -2.46 -10.18
CA GLN A 185 -23.09 -3.27 -11.21
C GLN A 185 -22.11 -3.65 -12.33
N ALA A 186 -21.30 -2.70 -12.80
CA ALA A 186 -20.29 -2.94 -13.84
C ALA A 186 -19.23 -3.97 -13.41
N LEU A 187 -18.86 -4.02 -12.14
CA LEU A 187 -17.99 -5.03 -11.57
C LEU A 187 -18.70 -6.40 -11.52
N GLU A 188 -19.91 -6.45 -10.99
CA GLU A 188 -20.68 -7.69 -10.82
C GLU A 188 -20.98 -8.39 -12.14
N GLU A 189 -21.34 -7.65 -13.19
CA GLU A 189 -21.56 -8.17 -14.54
C GLU A 189 -20.31 -8.88 -15.12
N LYS A 190 -19.11 -8.53 -14.61
CA LYS A 190 -17.83 -9.17 -15.01
C LYS A 190 -17.35 -10.23 -14.03
N GLY A 191 -18.09 -10.50 -12.95
CA GLY A 191 -17.65 -11.40 -11.87
C GLY A 191 -16.49 -10.82 -11.05
N LEU A 192 -16.36 -9.49 -10.99
CA LEU A 192 -15.30 -8.77 -10.32
C LEU A 192 -15.78 -8.07 -9.05
N THR A 193 -14.83 -7.75 -8.19
CA THR A 193 -15.02 -6.99 -6.95
C THR A 193 -13.79 -6.13 -6.66
N TYR A 194 -13.81 -5.35 -5.56
CA TYR A 194 -12.64 -4.70 -4.96
C TYR A 194 -12.59 -4.99 -3.46
N GLY A 195 -11.45 -4.75 -2.82
CA GLY A 195 -11.19 -5.20 -1.45
C GLY A 195 -12.30 -4.87 -0.44
N GLY A 196 -12.73 -3.60 -0.33
CA GLY A 196 -13.82 -3.19 0.58
C GLY A 196 -15.14 -3.92 0.32
N GLN A 197 -15.52 -4.04 -0.96
CA GLN A 197 -16.75 -4.73 -1.35
C GLN A 197 -16.67 -6.24 -1.05
N SER A 198 -15.51 -6.88 -1.27
CA SER A 198 -15.30 -8.28 -0.86
C SER A 198 -15.58 -8.48 0.62
N TYR A 199 -14.99 -7.62 1.47
CA TYR A 199 -15.22 -7.67 2.91
C TYR A 199 -16.71 -7.49 3.27
N ARG A 200 -17.40 -6.51 2.68
CA ARG A 200 -18.84 -6.28 2.89
C ARG A 200 -19.66 -7.51 2.51
N ARG A 201 -19.49 -8.00 1.27
CA ARG A 201 -20.26 -9.14 0.74
C ARG A 201 -20.04 -10.42 1.55
N VAL A 202 -18.79 -10.69 1.91
CA VAL A 202 -18.45 -11.86 2.73
C VAL A 202 -19.03 -11.73 4.14
N ALA A 203 -18.95 -10.56 4.76
CA ALA A 203 -19.56 -10.32 6.06
C ALA A 203 -21.09 -10.52 6.03
N GLU A 204 -21.76 -10.00 5.00
CA GLU A 204 -23.20 -10.20 4.81
C GLU A 204 -23.57 -11.66 4.51
N LYS A 205 -22.74 -12.39 3.75
CA LYS A 205 -22.90 -13.81 3.45
C LYS A 205 -22.76 -14.63 4.73
N ILE A 206 -21.67 -14.47 5.47
CA ILE A 206 -21.40 -15.16 6.73
C ILE A 206 -22.48 -14.86 7.78
N ASN A 207 -23.01 -13.64 7.81
CA ASN A 207 -24.07 -13.29 8.74
C ASN A 207 -25.37 -14.08 8.52
N LYS A 208 -25.58 -14.67 7.33
CA LYS A 208 -26.74 -15.52 7.00
C LYS A 208 -26.47 -17.01 7.20
N MET A 209 -25.20 -17.43 7.27
CA MET A 209 -24.79 -18.84 7.40
C MET A 209 -25.01 -19.37 8.82
N GLY A 210 -25.29 -20.67 8.93
CA GLY A 210 -25.35 -21.42 10.20
C GLY A 210 -23.97 -22.05 10.56
N ALA A 211 -23.89 -22.69 11.73
CA ALA A 211 -22.66 -23.38 12.14
C ALA A 211 -22.33 -24.58 11.23
N ASP A 212 -23.33 -25.26 10.70
CA ASP A 212 -23.15 -26.44 9.83
C ASP A 212 -22.72 -26.10 8.40
N ASP A 213 -22.72 -24.81 8.04
CA ASP A 213 -22.27 -24.35 6.71
C ASP A 213 -20.74 -24.19 6.62
N PHE A 214 -20.01 -24.40 7.74
CA PHE A 214 -18.56 -24.27 7.80
C PHE A 214 -17.87 -25.64 7.91
N ASN A 215 -16.71 -25.79 7.30
CA ASN A 215 -15.92 -27.03 7.30
C ASN A 215 -15.14 -27.27 8.60
N PHE A 216 -15.27 -26.39 9.59
CA PHE A 216 -14.58 -26.48 10.89
C PHE A 216 -15.59 -26.45 12.04
N GLU A 217 -15.23 -27.12 13.15
CA GLU A 217 -16.04 -27.09 14.37
C GLU A 217 -15.80 -25.81 15.20
N ARG A 218 -14.62 -25.18 15.06
CA ARG A 218 -14.25 -23.96 15.78
C ARG A 218 -13.34 -23.09 14.92
N ILE A 219 -13.57 -21.79 14.97
CA ILE A 219 -12.71 -20.76 14.39
C ILE A 219 -12.05 -19.95 15.52
N ILE A 220 -10.73 -19.77 15.44
CA ILE A 220 -9.94 -19.08 16.45
C ILE A 220 -9.27 -17.85 15.83
N PHE A 221 -9.64 -16.67 16.30
CA PHE A 221 -9.06 -15.39 15.88
C PHE A 221 -7.92 -15.02 16.82
N VAL A 222 -6.71 -14.86 16.28
CA VAL A 222 -5.49 -14.70 17.10
C VAL A 222 -4.74 -13.43 16.71
N GLY A 223 -4.50 -12.52 17.66
CA GLY A 223 -3.58 -11.40 17.52
C GLY A 223 -4.11 -10.20 16.73
N PHE A 224 -5.41 -10.00 16.69
CA PHE A 224 -6.01 -8.79 16.14
C PHE A 224 -5.89 -7.63 17.12
N SER A 225 -5.73 -6.40 16.59
CA SER A 225 -5.64 -5.17 17.40
C SER A 225 -6.73 -4.16 17.09
N THR A 226 -7.18 -4.14 15.84
CA THR A 226 -8.28 -3.32 15.34
C THR A 226 -9.11 -4.13 14.37
N LEU A 227 -10.40 -3.85 14.29
CA LEU A 227 -11.35 -4.49 13.38
C LEU A 227 -12.04 -3.42 12.55
N SER A 228 -12.17 -3.63 11.25
CA SER A 228 -13.15 -2.93 10.44
C SER A 228 -14.57 -3.38 10.82
N ASN A 229 -15.60 -2.61 10.46
CA ASN A 229 -16.97 -3.00 10.79
C ASN A 229 -17.39 -4.32 10.10
N ALA A 230 -16.86 -4.59 8.90
CA ALA A 230 -17.06 -5.88 8.23
C ALA A 230 -16.42 -7.03 9.01
N GLU A 231 -15.18 -6.90 9.46
CA GLU A 231 -14.50 -7.90 10.30
C GLU A 231 -15.23 -8.09 11.64
N ARG A 232 -15.67 -6.99 12.26
CA ARG A 232 -16.45 -7.05 13.50
C ARG A 232 -17.76 -7.82 13.31
N MET A 233 -18.50 -7.59 12.23
CA MET A 233 -19.73 -8.35 11.91
C MET A 233 -19.45 -9.84 11.80
N ILE A 234 -18.33 -10.23 11.17
CA ILE A 234 -17.89 -11.63 11.06
C ILE A 234 -17.63 -12.21 12.45
N PHE A 235 -16.86 -11.50 13.29
CA PHE A 235 -16.53 -11.94 14.66
C PHE A 235 -17.80 -12.10 15.51
N GLU A 236 -18.71 -11.13 15.46
CA GLU A 236 -19.99 -11.18 16.16
C GLU A 236 -20.84 -12.37 15.71
N ARG A 237 -20.86 -12.67 14.39
CA ARG A 237 -21.58 -13.83 13.87
C ARG A 237 -21.03 -15.13 14.39
N PHE A 238 -19.73 -15.37 14.32
CA PHE A 238 -19.11 -16.60 14.81
C PHE A 238 -19.26 -16.75 16.33
N LYS A 239 -19.15 -15.65 17.07
CA LYS A 239 -19.45 -15.63 18.51
C LYS A 239 -20.89 -16.04 18.78
N LYS A 240 -21.88 -15.51 18.04
CA LYS A 240 -23.31 -15.84 18.17
C LYS A 240 -23.60 -17.29 17.83
N LEU A 241 -22.88 -17.86 16.89
CA LEU A 241 -22.97 -19.30 16.56
C LEU A 241 -22.34 -20.19 17.62
N GLY A 242 -21.58 -19.66 18.55
CA GLY A 242 -20.91 -20.42 19.63
C GLY A 242 -19.72 -21.26 19.17
N ILE A 243 -19.17 -20.99 17.97
CA ILE A 243 -18.06 -21.74 17.39
C ILE A 243 -16.77 -20.91 17.31
N ALA A 244 -16.71 -19.74 17.93
CA ALA A 244 -15.54 -18.86 17.90
C ALA A 244 -14.79 -18.82 19.22
N ASP A 245 -13.48 -18.57 19.12
CA ASP A 245 -12.60 -18.21 20.23
C ASP A 245 -11.70 -17.05 19.82
N PHE A 246 -11.28 -16.20 20.77
CA PHE A 246 -10.60 -14.93 20.49
C PHE A 246 -9.41 -14.73 21.40
N TYR A 247 -8.23 -14.47 20.83
CA TYR A 247 -7.00 -14.19 21.56
C TYR A 247 -6.41 -12.86 21.13
N TRP A 248 -6.29 -11.95 22.09
CA TRP A 248 -5.79 -10.60 21.92
C TRP A 248 -4.37 -10.51 22.46
N ASP A 249 -3.50 -9.83 21.72
CA ASP A 249 -2.12 -9.59 22.14
C ASP A 249 -2.06 -8.28 22.94
N PHE A 250 -1.93 -8.39 24.26
CA PHE A 250 -1.83 -7.25 25.15
C PHE A 250 -1.18 -7.60 26.49
N GLU A 251 -0.62 -6.60 27.13
CA GLU A 251 -0.19 -6.66 28.54
C GLU A 251 -1.17 -5.85 29.38
N SER A 252 -1.62 -6.42 30.50
CA SER A 252 -2.61 -5.78 31.38
C SER A 252 -2.16 -4.40 31.90
N ALA A 253 -0.86 -4.20 32.08
CA ALA A 253 -0.28 -2.93 32.52
C ALA A 253 -0.48 -1.78 31.51
N PHE A 254 -0.73 -2.09 30.23
CA PHE A 254 -0.94 -1.08 29.18
C PHE A 254 -2.41 -0.86 28.82
N LEU A 255 -3.34 -1.60 29.42
CA LEU A 255 -4.78 -1.42 29.25
C LEU A 255 -5.31 -0.28 30.11
N ASP A 256 -4.81 0.91 29.88
CA ASP A 256 -5.30 2.13 30.53
C ASP A 256 -6.27 2.89 29.61
N LYS A 257 -7.34 3.43 30.17
CA LYS A 257 -8.32 4.23 29.41
C LYS A 257 -7.70 5.48 28.77
N ASP A 258 -6.65 6.01 29.37
CA ASP A 258 -5.93 7.18 28.87
C ASP A 258 -4.87 6.80 27.82
N ASN A 259 -4.55 5.52 27.67
CA ASN A 259 -3.64 5.02 26.65
C ASN A 259 -4.37 4.83 25.32
N LYS A 260 -4.13 5.74 24.37
CA LYS A 260 -4.74 5.66 23.03
C LYS A 260 -4.37 4.36 22.26
N GLY A 261 -3.23 3.76 22.56
CA GLY A 261 -2.82 2.49 21.94
C GLY A 261 -3.69 1.29 22.33
N SER A 262 -4.35 1.35 23.49
CA SER A 262 -5.26 0.30 23.97
C SER A 262 -6.75 0.60 23.73
N TYR A 263 -7.07 1.70 23.06
CA TYR A 263 -8.46 2.16 22.89
C TYR A 263 -9.39 1.06 22.34
N PHE A 264 -9.00 0.41 21.26
CA PHE A 264 -9.81 -0.66 20.65
C PHE A 264 -9.79 -1.94 21.49
N LEU A 265 -8.64 -2.33 22.03
CA LEU A 265 -8.51 -3.51 22.88
C LEU A 265 -9.40 -3.43 24.13
N ASN A 266 -9.51 -2.25 24.74
CA ASN A 266 -10.41 -2.01 25.88
C ASN A 266 -11.90 -2.26 25.53
N GLN A 267 -12.27 -2.13 24.26
CA GLN A 267 -13.62 -2.42 23.78
C GLN A 267 -13.77 -3.91 23.46
N TYR A 268 -12.79 -4.52 22.77
CA TYR A 268 -12.90 -5.86 22.24
C TYR A 268 -12.70 -6.96 23.26
N ILE A 269 -11.78 -6.81 24.22
CA ILE A 269 -11.48 -7.86 25.22
C ILE A 269 -12.72 -8.24 26.05
N PRO A 270 -13.52 -7.31 26.57
CA PRO A 270 -14.74 -7.67 27.29
C PRO A 270 -15.80 -8.32 26.40
N GLU A 271 -15.85 -7.94 25.13
CA GLU A 271 -16.84 -8.40 24.17
C GLU A 271 -16.50 -9.78 23.60
N PHE A 272 -15.24 -9.98 23.20
CA PHE A 272 -14.75 -11.20 22.55
C PHE A 272 -13.75 -11.91 23.46
N LYS A 273 -14.26 -12.76 24.32
CA LYS A 273 -13.47 -13.45 25.36
C LYS A 273 -12.79 -14.69 24.82
N SER A 274 -11.59 -14.98 25.32
CA SER A 274 -10.89 -16.24 25.13
C SER A 274 -11.47 -17.35 26.02
N ILE A 275 -11.47 -18.58 25.50
CA ILE A 275 -11.88 -19.78 26.26
C ILE A 275 -10.80 -20.15 27.30
N TYR A 276 -9.53 -20.04 26.90
CA TYR A 276 -8.40 -20.33 27.79
C TYR A 276 -7.71 -19.05 28.23
N ASP A 277 -7.34 -18.98 29.51
CA ASP A 277 -6.51 -17.89 30.03
C ASP A 277 -5.05 -18.13 29.66
N ILE A 278 -4.46 -17.17 28.94
CA ILE A 278 -3.05 -17.19 28.50
C ILE A 278 -2.23 -16.06 29.14
N MET A 279 -2.82 -15.30 30.06
CA MET A 279 -2.18 -14.14 30.67
C MET A 279 -1.07 -14.56 31.64
N ASP A 280 0.05 -13.83 31.59
CA ASP A 280 1.09 -13.99 32.60
C ASP A 280 0.69 -13.32 33.91
N SER A 281 0.99 -13.97 35.00
CA SER A 281 0.68 -13.44 36.35
C SER A 281 1.47 -12.20 36.74
N LYS A 282 2.52 -11.86 36.01
CA LYS A 282 3.36 -10.67 36.25
C LYS A 282 3.68 -9.98 34.94
N PRO A 283 3.42 -8.66 34.85
CA PRO A 283 3.78 -7.87 33.69
C PRO A 283 5.31 -7.80 33.55
N THR A 284 5.79 -7.86 32.32
CA THR A 284 7.22 -7.68 32.02
C THR A 284 7.48 -6.19 31.75
N VAL A 285 8.41 -5.60 32.50
CA VAL A 285 8.83 -4.21 32.25
C VAL A 285 10.00 -4.24 31.28
N PRO A 286 9.85 -3.68 30.06
CA PRO A 286 10.94 -3.64 29.08
C PRO A 286 12.02 -2.64 29.52
N ASN A 287 13.28 -2.96 29.20
CA ASN A 287 14.38 -2.00 29.30
C ASN A 287 14.43 -1.14 28.03
N ILE A 288 14.08 0.14 28.12
CA ILE A 288 13.99 1.05 26.99
C ILE A 288 15.21 1.97 26.98
N ASN A 289 15.95 1.99 25.88
CA ASN A 289 17.06 2.90 25.63
C ASN A 289 16.74 3.79 24.43
N ILE A 290 16.85 5.10 24.59
CA ILE A 290 16.60 6.08 23.53
C ILE A 290 17.94 6.68 23.10
N LEU A 291 18.28 6.55 21.82
CA LEU A 291 19.53 7.04 21.23
C LEU A 291 19.21 8.14 20.20
N SER A 292 19.80 9.31 20.39
CA SER A 292 19.69 10.41 19.42
C SER A 292 20.78 10.29 18.38
N VAL A 293 20.41 10.28 17.10
CA VAL A 293 21.33 10.13 15.96
C VAL A 293 21.11 11.29 15.00
N PRO A 294 22.19 12.03 14.62
CA PRO A 294 22.05 13.28 13.87
C PRO A 294 21.65 13.11 12.39
N SER A 295 21.73 11.88 11.84
CA SER A 295 21.36 11.63 10.43
C SER A 295 20.67 10.28 10.24
N GLY A 296 19.82 10.18 9.22
CA GLY A 296 19.13 8.92 8.89
C GLY A 296 20.12 7.79 8.55
N SER A 297 21.13 8.05 7.72
CA SER A 297 22.16 7.06 7.39
C SER A 297 23.05 6.67 8.58
N GLY A 298 23.30 7.59 9.52
CA GLY A 298 24.04 7.31 10.76
C GLY A 298 23.34 6.27 11.66
N GLN A 299 22.03 6.09 11.51
CA GLN A 299 21.31 5.07 12.28
C GLN A 299 21.83 3.65 12.01
N GLY A 300 22.23 3.33 10.78
CA GLY A 300 22.87 2.04 10.47
C GLY A 300 24.12 1.77 11.31
N LEU A 301 25.00 2.76 11.45
CA LEU A 301 26.21 2.63 12.28
C LEU A 301 25.89 2.40 13.77
N VAL A 302 24.83 3.07 14.26
CA VAL A 302 24.37 2.86 15.64
C VAL A 302 23.81 1.45 15.81
N VAL A 303 23.07 0.91 14.83
CA VAL A 303 22.60 -0.48 14.83
C VAL A 303 23.78 -1.45 15.00
N ARG A 304 24.88 -1.26 14.26
CA ARG A 304 26.09 -2.07 14.41
C ARG A 304 26.60 -2.06 15.85
N SER A 305 26.78 -0.87 16.42
CA SER A 305 27.30 -0.71 17.79
C SER A 305 26.38 -1.37 18.82
N VAL A 306 25.05 -1.24 18.66
CA VAL A 306 24.07 -1.86 19.56
C VAL A 306 24.11 -3.38 19.45
N LEU A 307 24.18 -3.95 18.24
CA LEU A 307 24.29 -5.39 18.05
C LEU A 307 25.57 -5.96 18.66
N GLU A 308 26.72 -5.31 18.43
CA GLU A 308 28.02 -5.70 19.02
C GLU A 308 27.98 -5.63 20.54
N GLN A 309 27.36 -4.60 21.11
CA GLN A 309 27.18 -4.47 22.56
C GLN A 309 26.29 -5.58 23.12
N LEU A 310 25.15 -5.90 22.51
CA LEU A 310 24.23 -6.95 22.94
C LEU A 310 24.92 -8.33 22.94
N VAL A 311 25.78 -8.60 21.96
CA VAL A 311 26.59 -9.82 21.89
C VAL A 311 27.63 -9.82 23.01
N ALA A 312 28.37 -8.72 23.22
CA ALA A 312 29.37 -8.60 24.26
C ALA A 312 28.78 -8.76 25.68
N GLU A 313 27.57 -8.30 25.89
CA GLU A 313 26.82 -8.44 27.16
C GLU A 313 26.10 -9.79 27.30
N ASN A 314 26.28 -10.75 26.38
CA ASN A 314 25.58 -12.04 26.33
C ASN A 314 24.04 -11.92 26.33
N LYS A 315 23.49 -10.81 25.83
CA LYS A 315 22.05 -10.58 25.65
C LYS A 315 21.54 -11.07 24.31
N LEU A 316 22.42 -11.23 23.34
CA LEU A 316 22.15 -11.71 21.99
C LEU A 316 23.09 -12.86 21.63
N ASP A 317 22.52 -14.03 21.37
CA ASP A 317 23.22 -15.15 20.78
C ASP A 317 23.19 -15.06 19.26
N VAL A 318 24.37 -15.01 18.64
CA VAL A 318 24.52 -14.93 17.19
C VAL A 318 23.94 -16.17 16.49
N SER A 319 23.98 -17.33 17.13
CA SER A 319 23.42 -18.58 16.59
C SER A 319 21.90 -18.65 16.66
N ASP A 320 21.26 -17.90 17.57
CA ASP A 320 19.82 -17.82 17.80
C ASP A 320 19.31 -16.37 17.70
N ALA A 321 19.73 -15.67 16.64
CA ALA A 321 19.40 -14.26 16.44
C ALA A 321 17.93 -14.01 16.00
N VAL A 322 17.13 -15.06 15.81
CA VAL A 322 15.71 -14.97 15.43
C VAL A 322 14.86 -14.17 16.42
N ASN A 323 15.30 -14.13 17.70
CA ASN A 323 14.64 -13.39 18.77
C ASN A 323 15.06 -11.91 18.85
N THR A 324 15.79 -11.40 17.84
CA THR A 324 16.19 -9.99 17.74
C THR A 324 15.68 -9.41 16.44
N ALA A 325 14.95 -8.29 16.55
CA ALA A 325 14.38 -7.59 15.41
C ALA A 325 14.91 -6.16 15.28
N ILE A 326 15.23 -5.77 14.05
CA ILE A 326 15.45 -4.39 13.62
C ILE A 326 14.21 -3.95 12.86
N VAL A 327 13.53 -2.93 13.38
CA VAL A 327 12.26 -2.44 12.83
C VAL A 327 12.48 -1.11 12.11
N LEU A 328 12.07 -1.06 10.85
CA LEU A 328 12.24 0.08 9.96
C LEU A 328 10.90 0.72 9.61
N PRO A 329 10.52 1.84 10.25
CA PRO A 329 9.37 2.63 9.81
C PRO A 329 9.55 3.24 8.41
N GLU A 330 10.80 3.47 8.01
CA GLU A 330 11.16 3.96 6.67
C GLU A 330 12.01 2.91 5.93
N GLU A 331 11.40 2.24 4.95
CA GLU A 331 12.05 1.17 4.16
C GLU A 331 13.32 1.63 3.42
N LYS A 332 13.44 2.93 3.12
CA LYS A 332 14.61 3.50 2.44
C LYS A 332 15.95 3.26 3.17
N TYR A 333 15.91 2.95 4.48
CA TYR A 333 17.12 2.68 5.26
C TYR A 333 17.55 1.20 5.27
N VAL A 334 16.84 0.31 4.60
CA VAL A 334 17.15 -1.12 4.58
C VAL A 334 18.59 -1.39 4.13
N ASN A 335 19.03 -0.75 3.05
CA ASN A 335 20.40 -0.94 2.53
C ASN A 335 21.45 -0.43 3.53
N SER A 336 21.23 0.74 4.14
CA SER A 336 22.16 1.29 5.15
C SER A 336 22.27 0.38 6.38
N VAL A 337 21.18 -0.26 6.77
CA VAL A 337 21.19 -1.23 7.89
C VAL A 337 21.91 -2.50 7.47
N LEU A 338 21.64 -3.04 6.28
CA LEU A 338 22.30 -4.26 5.78
C LEU A 338 23.81 -4.11 5.71
N ASP A 339 24.30 -2.98 5.17
CA ASP A 339 25.73 -2.67 5.09
C ASP A 339 26.38 -2.51 6.48
N SER A 340 25.56 -2.23 7.48
CA SER A 340 26.01 -2.00 8.85
C SER A 340 25.93 -3.24 9.75
N VAL A 341 25.20 -4.29 9.37
CA VAL A 341 25.12 -5.53 10.18
C VAL A 341 26.51 -6.17 10.28
N PRO A 342 27.00 -6.52 11.51
CA PRO A 342 28.29 -7.18 11.67
C PRO A 342 28.34 -8.54 10.95
N GLU A 343 29.49 -8.87 10.34
CA GLU A 343 29.72 -10.11 9.57
C GLU A 343 29.52 -11.39 10.39
N MET A 344 29.50 -11.30 11.72
CA MET A 344 29.21 -12.43 12.59
C MET A 344 27.79 -12.98 12.39
N PHE A 345 26.82 -12.14 11.94
CA PHE A 345 25.46 -12.56 11.62
C PHE A 345 25.39 -13.12 10.19
N LYS A 346 25.68 -14.41 10.05
CA LYS A 346 25.69 -15.09 8.74
C LYS A 346 24.30 -15.29 8.13
N SER A 347 23.25 -15.22 8.94
CA SER A 347 21.86 -15.36 8.52
C SER A 347 21.09 -14.11 8.90
N ILE A 348 20.50 -13.48 7.91
CA ILE A 348 19.63 -12.31 8.07
C ILE A 348 18.34 -12.62 7.32
N ASN A 349 17.22 -12.41 7.97
CA ASN A 349 15.92 -12.51 7.34
C ASN A 349 15.30 -11.11 7.17
N ILE A 350 15.08 -10.71 5.93
CA ILE A 350 14.49 -9.43 5.59
C ILE A 350 13.07 -9.70 5.13
N THR A 351 12.10 -9.09 5.82
CA THR A 351 10.68 -9.28 5.50
C THR A 351 10.11 -8.20 4.63
N MET A 352 10.73 -7.03 4.67
CA MET A 352 10.43 -5.95 3.77
C MET A 352 11.06 -6.30 2.42
N GLY A 353 10.27 -6.29 1.37
CA GLY A 353 10.82 -6.37 0.03
C GLY A 353 11.42 -5.03 -0.38
N MET A 354 12.19 -5.02 -1.47
CA MET A 354 12.58 -3.78 -2.11
C MET A 354 11.38 -3.20 -2.86
N SER A 355 10.97 -1.99 -2.50
CA SER A 355 9.89 -1.31 -3.21
C SER A 355 10.27 -1.05 -4.67
N VAL A 356 9.47 -1.56 -5.60
CA VAL A 356 9.66 -1.30 -7.04
C VAL A 356 9.47 0.19 -7.34
N GLY A 357 8.58 0.87 -6.63
CA GLY A 357 8.35 2.30 -6.76
C GLY A 357 9.52 3.20 -6.31
N GLN A 358 10.51 2.65 -5.57
CA GLN A 358 11.73 3.35 -5.14
C GLN A 358 12.98 2.92 -5.96
N SER A 359 12.80 2.12 -6.99
CA SER A 359 13.87 1.63 -7.84
C SER A 359 14.44 2.71 -8.77
N PRO A 360 15.65 2.53 -9.33
CA PRO A 360 16.19 3.44 -10.32
C PRO A 360 15.27 3.63 -11.53
N ILE A 361 14.59 2.58 -11.99
CA ILE A 361 13.64 2.71 -13.11
C ILE A 361 12.44 3.58 -12.73
N ALA A 362 11.96 3.53 -11.48
CA ALA A 362 10.88 4.40 -11.02
C ALA A 362 11.27 5.88 -11.07
N SER A 363 12.48 6.21 -10.59
CA SER A 363 13.00 7.59 -10.64
C SER A 363 13.20 8.08 -12.07
N PHE A 364 13.67 7.21 -12.96
CA PHE A 364 13.82 7.52 -14.38
C PHE A 364 12.48 7.84 -15.07
N LEU A 365 11.48 7.00 -14.86
CA LEU A 365 10.12 7.22 -15.40
C LEU A 365 9.47 8.47 -14.79
N THR A 366 9.76 8.79 -13.53
CA THR A 366 9.32 10.04 -12.90
C THR A 366 9.95 11.26 -13.57
N ASN A 367 11.24 11.21 -13.93
CA ASN A 367 11.89 12.30 -14.68
C ASN A 367 11.25 12.48 -16.06
N LEU A 368 10.90 11.37 -16.75
CA LEU A 368 10.17 11.45 -18.03
C LEU A 368 8.75 12.04 -17.85
N ALA A 369 8.06 11.67 -16.78
CA ALA A 369 6.75 12.25 -16.45
C ALA A 369 6.83 13.76 -16.18
N ASN A 370 7.86 14.23 -15.48
CA ASN A 370 8.09 15.65 -15.22
C ASN A 370 8.34 16.44 -16.50
N LEU A 371 9.11 15.88 -17.46
CA LEU A 371 9.26 16.46 -18.79
C LEU A 371 7.92 16.66 -19.50
N GLU A 372 7.07 15.66 -19.47
CA GLU A 372 5.73 15.71 -20.08
C GLU A 372 4.83 16.74 -19.40
N HIS A 373 4.90 16.85 -18.06
CA HIS A 373 4.06 17.74 -17.27
C HIS A 373 4.42 19.23 -17.47
N ARG A 374 5.73 19.55 -17.60
CA ARG A 374 6.21 20.94 -17.69
C ARG A 374 6.56 21.41 -19.12
N LYS A 375 6.34 20.57 -20.14
CA LYS A 375 6.53 20.95 -21.54
C LYS A 375 5.58 22.08 -21.93
N LYS A 376 6.03 22.98 -22.78
CA LYS A 376 5.26 24.11 -23.28
C LYS A 376 5.51 24.33 -24.76
N GLU A 377 4.50 24.82 -25.46
CA GLU A 377 4.68 25.32 -26.80
C GLU A 377 5.13 26.79 -26.76
N LEU A 378 6.32 27.05 -27.27
CA LEU A 378 6.91 28.38 -27.33
C LEU A 378 7.29 28.72 -28.77
N LYS A 379 6.77 29.83 -29.29
CA LYS A 379 7.01 30.28 -30.68
C LYS A 379 6.62 29.25 -31.75
N GLY A 380 5.59 28.44 -31.47
CA GLY A 380 5.13 27.38 -32.40
C GLY A 380 5.97 26.11 -32.34
N GLU A 381 6.82 25.94 -31.33
CA GLU A 381 7.66 24.75 -31.15
C GLU A 381 7.56 24.23 -29.72
N LEU A 382 7.42 22.90 -29.58
CA LEU A 382 7.43 22.22 -28.30
C LEU A 382 8.80 22.39 -27.61
N SER A 383 8.79 22.78 -26.36
CA SER A 383 9.99 23.06 -25.58
C SER A 383 9.88 22.46 -24.18
N TYR A 384 10.99 21.99 -23.64
CA TYR A 384 11.11 21.38 -22.34
C TYR A 384 11.84 22.29 -21.37
N PHE A 385 11.45 22.27 -20.09
CA PHE A 385 12.11 23.07 -19.08
C PHE A 385 13.52 22.51 -18.79
N TYR A 386 14.53 23.38 -18.74
CA TYR A 386 15.94 22.96 -18.71
C TYR A 386 16.30 22.10 -17.51
N GLU A 387 15.75 22.38 -16.31
CA GLU A 387 16.04 21.61 -15.11
C GLU A 387 15.57 20.15 -15.25
N ASP A 388 14.43 19.90 -15.91
CA ASP A 388 13.95 18.54 -16.15
C ASP A 388 14.84 17.79 -17.13
N VAL A 389 15.36 18.50 -18.15
CA VAL A 389 16.31 17.92 -19.11
C VAL A 389 17.62 17.56 -18.39
N GLU A 390 18.14 18.42 -17.52
CA GLU A 390 19.35 18.17 -16.76
C GLU A 390 19.16 17.04 -15.73
N MET A 391 18.01 17.00 -15.06
CA MET A 391 17.68 15.94 -14.12
C MET A 391 17.59 14.58 -14.82
N LEU A 392 16.95 14.53 -16.00
CA LEU A 392 16.93 13.33 -16.82
C LEU A 392 18.34 12.95 -17.28
N ALA A 393 19.12 13.90 -17.77
CA ALA A 393 20.47 13.68 -18.27
C ALA A 393 21.43 13.13 -17.21
N SER A 394 21.26 13.54 -15.95
CA SER A 394 22.05 13.06 -14.82
C SER A 394 21.75 11.61 -14.43
N HIS A 395 20.64 11.05 -14.92
CA HIS A 395 20.24 9.68 -14.58
C HIS A 395 21.05 8.65 -15.40
N PRO A 396 21.59 7.57 -14.77
CA PRO A 396 22.41 6.58 -15.48
C PRO A 396 21.74 5.96 -16.71
N TYR A 397 20.42 5.77 -16.66
CA TYR A 397 19.64 5.19 -17.77
C TYR A 397 19.49 6.14 -18.97
N ALA A 398 19.66 7.43 -18.76
CA ALA A 398 19.58 8.39 -19.86
C ALA A 398 20.68 8.15 -20.92
N VAL A 399 21.90 7.82 -20.50
CA VAL A 399 23.00 7.45 -21.41
C VAL A 399 22.73 6.11 -22.09
N MET A 400 22.10 5.14 -21.40
CA MET A 400 21.75 3.84 -21.97
C MET A 400 20.74 3.96 -23.12
N VAL A 401 19.83 4.94 -23.03
CA VAL A 401 18.76 5.16 -24.03
C VAL A 401 19.14 6.24 -25.05
N GLY A 402 19.62 7.39 -24.57
CA GLY A 402 19.90 8.58 -25.39
C GLY A 402 21.34 8.68 -25.93
N GLY A 403 22.20 7.72 -25.55
CA GLY A 403 23.61 7.74 -25.94
C GLY A 403 24.39 8.89 -25.30
N THR A 404 25.63 9.10 -25.79
CA THR A 404 26.54 10.16 -25.28
C THR A 404 26.09 11.57 -25.65
N GLY A 405 25.25 11.73 -26.66
CA GLY A 405 24.71 13.03 -27.12
C GLY A 405 23.96 13.81 -26.05
N ILE A 406 23.49 13.14 -24.98
CA ILE A 406 22.80 13.79 -23.87
C ILE A 406 23.73 14.77 -23.11
N ASN A 407 25.00 14.42 -22.98
CA ASN A 407 26.01 15.31 -22.34
C ASN A 407 26.28 16.54 -23.19
N ASP A 408 26.33 16.37 -24.51
CA ASP A 408 26.52 17.48 -25.45
C ASP A 408 25.32 18.42 -25.41
N LEU A 409 24.11 17.90 -25.31
CA LEU A 409 22.87 18.68 -25.15
C LEU A 409 22.94 19.54 -23.88
N VAL A 410 23.31 18.97 -22.74
CA VAL A 410 23.46 19.71 -21.47
C VAL A 410 24.52 20.81 -21.62
N GLY A 411 25.65 20.51 -22.23
CA GLY A 411 26.68 21.50 -22.52
C GLY A 411 26.18 22.66 -23.39
N GLU A 412 25.29 22.37 -24.34
CA GLU A 412 24.70 23.38 -25.21
C GLU A 412 23.65 24.25 -24.49
N ILE A 413 22.84 23.65 -23.62
CA ILE A 413 21.88 24.33 -22.74
C ILE A 413 22.64 25.40 -21.91
N HIS A 414 23.71 25.00 -21.26
CA HIS A 414 24.53 25.92 -20.46
C HIS A 414 25.17 27.04 -21.30
N ARG A 415 25.74 26.68 -22.47
CA ARG A 415 26.36 27.65 -23.36
C ARG A 415 25.39 28.71 -23.88
N LYS A 416 24.14 28.31 -24.18
CA LYS A 416 23.07 29.18 -24.69
C LYS A 416 22.26 29.84 -23.59
N ASN A 417 22.46 29.50 -22.31
CA ASN A 417 21.62 29.90 -21.19
C ASN A 417 20.13 29.64 -21.48
N ALA A 418 19.79 28.46 -22.02
CA ALA A 418 18.46 28.14 -22.48
C ALA A 418 17.54 27.72 -21.32
N TYR A 419 16.59 28.55 -20.93
CA TYR A 419 15.59 28.22 -19.93
C TYR A 419 14.58 27.15 -20.42
N PHE A 420 14.31 27.16 -21.73
CA PHE A 420 13.51 26.14 -22.40
C PHE A 420 14.30 25.57 -23.55
N VAL A 421 14.35 24.25 -23.64
CA VAL A 421 15.07 23.49 -24.64
C VAL A 421 14.11 23.11 -25.75
N PRO A 422 14.22 23.71 -26.96
CA PRO A 422 13.29 23.44 -28.04
C PRO A 422 13.52 22.03 -28.62
N LYS A 423 12.45 21.46 -29.19
CA LYS A 423 12.45 20.14 -29.84
C LYS A 423 13.55 20.02 -30.91
N SER A 424 13.79 21.10 -31.67
CA SER A 424 14.84 21.18 -32.68
C SER A 424 16.25 20.96 -32.12
N MET A 425 16.56 21.58 -30.97
CA MET A 425 17.87 21.41 -30.30
C MET A 425 18.09 19.95 -29.88
N ILE A 426 17.05 19.26 -29.41
CA ILE A 426 17.14 17.85 -29.03
C ILE A 426 17.34 16.99 -30.28
N ALA A 427 16.63 17.30 -31.37
CA ALA A 427 16.72 16.58 -32.64
C ALA A 427 18.12 16.67 -33.28
N GLU A 428 18.80 17.81 -33.13
CA GLU A 428 20.21 18.00 -33.56
C GLU A 428 21.17 17.02 -32.88
N GLY A 429 20.87 16.58 -31.67
CA GLY A 429 21.66 15.59 -30.92
C GLY A 429 21.53 14.15 -31.40
N GLY A 430 20.72 13.89 -32.44
CA GLY A 430 20.62 12.61 -33.12
C GLY A 430 19.40 11.76 -32.73
N ARG A 431 19.36 10.56 -33.35
CA ARG A 431 18.21 9.67 -33.23
C ARG A 431 17.97 9.17 -31.80
N ASP A 432 19.04 8.79 -31.10
CA ASP A 432 18.88 8.21 -29.76
C ASP A 432 18.33 9.24 -28.75
N LEU A 433 18.73 10.52 -28.87
CA LEU A 433 18.14 11.60 -28.09
C LEU A 433 16.67 11.85 -28.48
N SER A 434 16.38 11.91 -29.78
CA SER A 434 15.01 12.03 -30.27
C SER A 434 14.11 10.92 -29.73
N ASP A 435 14.62 9.70 -29.69
CA ASP A 435 13.95 8.54 -29.14
C ASP A 435 13.75 8.64 -27.61
N LEU A 436 14.75 9.14 -26.86
CA LEU A 436 14.66 9.33 -25.41
C LEU A 436 13.58 10.34 -25.05
N PHE A 437 13.51 11.46 -25.76
CA PHE A 437 12.52 12.51 -25.50
C PHE A 437 11.17 12.26 -26.18
N GLY A 438 11.03 11.15 -26.94
CA GLY A 438 9.78 10.81 -27.64
C GLY A 438 9.34 11.90 -28.61
N ILE A 439 10.32 12.54 -29.30
CA ILE A 439 10.07 13.66 -30.23
C ILE A 439 9.30 13.19 -31.46
N ASN A 440 9.51 11.95 -31.91
CA ASN A 440 8.71 11.35 -32.95
C ASN A 440 7.32 11.05 -32.37
N GLU A 441 6.28 11.48 -33.05
CA GLU A 441 4.88 11.29 -32.61
C GLU A 441 4.55 9.79 -32.58
N GLU A 442 4.92 9.15 -31.46
CA GLU A 442 4.61 7.74 -31.19
C GLU A 442 3.46 7.65 -30.20
N GLU A 443 2.67 6.59 -30.31
CA GLU A 443 1.72 6.23 -29.24
C GLU A 443 2.43 6.09 -27.88
N PRO A 444 1.85 6.59 -26.78
CA PRO A 444 2.45 6.57 -25.46
C PRO A 444 2.95 5.18 -25.03
N MET A 445 2.17 4.13 -25.34
CA MET A 445 2.52 2.75 -25.02
C MET A 445 3.77 2.28 -25.77
N VAL A 446 3.87 2.58 -27.06
CA VAL A 446 5.03 2.19 -27.91
C VAL A 446 6.28 2.92 -27.42
N TYR A 447 6.15 4.20 -27.07
CA TYR A 447 7.24 4.99 -26.51
C TYR A 447 7.81 4.36 -25.23
N VAL A 448 6.95 4.09 -24.23
CA VAL A 448 7.39 3.54 -22.94
C VAL A 448 7.94 2.12 -23.12
N GLU A 449 7.30 1.27 -23.92
CA GLU A 449 7.77 -0.09 -24.23
C GLU A 449 9.17 -0.09 -24.83
N ARG A 450 9.45 0.83 -25.77
CA ARG A 450 10.76 1.00 -26.38
C ARG A 450 11.83 1.44 -25.37
N ILE A 451 11.50 2.39 -24.50
CA ILE A 451 12.39 2.85 -23.43
C ILE A 451 12.76 1.70 -22.49
N LEU A 452 11.77 1.00 -21.96
CA LEU A 452 11.99 -0.13 -21.05
C LEU A 452 12.80 -1.26 -21.70
N THR A 453 12.53 -1.55 -22.98
CA THR A 453 13.26 -2.58 -23.73
C THR A 453 14.73 -2.21 -23.92
N ARG A 454 15.04 -0.94 -24.24
CA ARG A 454 16.43 -0.48 -24.37
C ARG A 454 17.19 -0.58 -23.04
N ILE A 455 16.57 -0.16 -21.93
CA ILE A 455 17.17 -0.27 -20.61
C ILE A 455 17.41 -1.73 -20.23
N ASN A 456 16.39 -2.61 -20.40
CA ASN A 456 16.52 -4.04 -20.12
C ASN A 456 17.68 -4.67 -20.90
N SER A 457 17.79 -4.37 -22.20
CA SER A 457 18.86 -4.89 -23.06
C SER A 457 20.24 -4.35 -22.69
N ALA A 458 20.34 -3.12 -22.20
CA ALA A 458 21.59 -2.56 -21.72
C ALA A 458 22.03 -3.21 -20.40
N LEU A 459 21.11 -3.43 -19.47
CA LEU A 459 21.37 -4.07 -18.18
C LEU A 459 21.71 -5.57 -18.32
N GLU A 460 21.22 -6.24 -19.35
CA GLU A 460 21.51 -7.66 -19.62
C GLU A 460 22.99 -7.96 -19.88
N LYS A 461 23.74 -6.96 -20.32
CA LYS A 461 25.17 -7.10 -20.63
C LYS A 461 26.05 -7.30 -19.39
N ASP A 462 25.59 -6.90 -18.21
CA ASP A 462 26.31 -7.05 -16.96
C ASP A 462 25.51 -7.89 -15.95
N LYS A 463 26.08 -9.03 -15.54
CA LYS A 463 25.47 -9.95 -14.57
C LYS A 463 25.25 -9.34 -13.18
N ASN A 464 25.91 -8.24 -12.85
CA ASN A 464 25.75 -7.57 -11.56
C ASN A 464 24.42 -6.79 -11.46
N ASN A 465 23.74 -6.54 -12.60
CA ASN A 465 22.51 -5.74 -12.66
C ASN A 465 21.23 -6.60 -12.55
N LEU A 466 21.29 -7.78 -11.95
CA LEU A 466 20.13 -8.68 -11.86
C LEU A 466 18.94 -8.06 -11.18
N ILE A 467 19.14 -7.35 -10.06
CA ILE A 467 18.07 -6.70 -9.30
C ILE A 467 17.45 -5.55 -10.09
N GLU A 468 18.28 -4.69 -10.69
CA GLU A 468 17.80 -3.59 -11.52
C GLU A 468 17.00 -4.09 -12.72
N ARG A 469 17.50 -5.15 -13.38
CA ARG A 469 16.79 -5.80 -14.47
C ARG A 469 15.44 -6.36 -14.03
N TYR A 470 15.38 -6.97 -12.84
CA TYR A 470 14.11 -7.45 -12.28
C TYR A 470 13.10 -6.32 -12.14
N PHE A 471 13.51 -5.16 -11.63
CA PHE A 471 12.61 -3.99 -11.54
C PHE A 471 12.10 -3.55 -12.92
N VAL A 472 12.97 -3.50 -13.93
CA VAL A 472 12.56 -3.14 -15.29
C VAL A 472 11.53 -4.12 -15.84
N VAL A 473 11.72 -5.43 -15.61
CA VAL A 473 10.77 -6.48 -16.03
C VAL A 473 9.42 -6.30 -15.34
N GLN A 474 9.38 -5.92 -14.05
CA GLN A 474 8.12 -5.62 -13.36
C GLN A 474 7.37 -4.46 -14.04
N TYR A 475 8.07 -3.39 -14.42
CA TYR A 475 7.45 -2.29 -15.17
C TYR A 475 6.97 -2.71 -16.56
N MET A 476 7.68 -3.59 -17.26
CA MET A 476 7.23 -4.15 -18.55
C MET A 476 5.96 -4.99 -18.38
N GLN A 477 5.88 -5.78 -17.31
CA GLN A 477 4.67 -6.56 -17.00
C GLN A 477 3.48 -5.64 -16.68
N ALA A 478 3.68 -4.59 -15.87
CA ALA A 478 2.66 -3.59 -15.57
C ALA A 478 2.18 -2.87 -16.84
N LEU A 479 3.11 -2.48 -17.72
CA LEU A 479 2.77 -1.87 -18.99
C LEU A 479 1.89 -2.78 -19.86
N ASN A 480 2.21 -4.08 -19.92
CA ASN A 480 1.40 -5.06 -20.64
C ASN A 480 0.02 -5.27 -20.03
N GLN A 481 -0.10 -5.24 -18.69
CA GLN A 481 -1.39 -5.28 -18.00
C GLN A 481 -2.25 -4.06 -18.36
N ILE A 482 -1.67 -2.85 -18.27
CA ILE A 482 -2.35 -1.61 -18.65
C ILE A 482 -2.79 -1.66 -20.11
N LYS A 483 -1.91 -2.09 -21.03
CA LYS A 483 -2.21 -2.25 -22.46
C LYS A 483 -3.39 -3.21 -22.71
N THR A 484 -3.44 -4.32 -21.99
CA THR A 484 -4.52 -5.30 -22.08
C THR A 484 -5.85 -4.70 -21.64
N VAL A 485 -5.84 -3.96 -20.53
CA VAL A 485 -7.04 -3.28 -20.01
C VAL A 485 -7.48 -2.18 -20.97
N MET A 486 -6.58 -1.31 -21.43
CA MET A 486 -6.88 -0.25 -22.40
C MET A 486 -7.53 -0.79 -23.67
N ASN A 487 -6.97 -1.88 -24.25
CA ASN A 487 -7.54 -2.51 -25.43
C ASN A 487 -8.94 -3.09 -25.16
N ARG A 488 -9.17 -3.69 -23.99
CA ARG A 488 -10.48 -4.24 -23.61
C ARG A 488 -11.55 -3.16 -23.50
N PHE A 489 -11.18 -1.98 -23.01
CA PHE A 489 -12.10 -0.87 -22.80
C PHE A 489 -12.12 0.14 -23.95
N ASN A 490 -11.26 -0.03 -24.97
CA ASN A 490 -11.09 0.87 -26.09
C ASN A 490 -10.85 2.34 -25.64
N VAL A 491 -9.94 2.50 -24.68
CA VAL A 491 -9.55 3.82 -24.14
C VAL A 491 -8.13 4.13 -24.55
N HIS A 492 -7.91 5.36 -25.02
CA HIS A 492 -6.59 5.92 -25.26
C HIS A 492 -6.21 6.84 -24.11
N VAL A 493 -4.95 6.86 -23.73
CA VAL A 493 -4.41 7.71 -22.67
C VAL A 493 -3.23 8.51 -23.18
N GLU A 494 -3.06 9.71 -22.66
CA GLU A 494 -1.88 10.52 -22.90
C GLU A 494 -0.65 9.99 -22.18
N LYS A 495 0.56 10.44 -22.55
CA LYS A 495 1.81 10.02 -21.92
C LYS A 495 1.81 10.28 -20.41
N GLN A 496 1.30 11.43 -19.98
CA GLN A 496 1.25 11.80 -18.57
C GLN A 496 0.40 10.81 -17.76
N SER A 497 -0.78 10.47 -18.25
CA SER A 497 -1.68 9.51 -17.61
C SER A 497 -1.11 8.10 -17.62
N LEU A 498 -0.40 7.70 -18.68
CA LEU A 498 0.28 6.42 -18.71
C LEU A 498 1.36 6.32 -17.62
N PHE A 499 2.17 7.36 -17.43
CA PHE A 499 3.16 7.40 -16.36
C PHE A 499 2.50 7.36 -14.98
N PHE A 500 1.38 8.04 -14.79
CA PHE A 500 0.61 7.98 -13.55
C PHE A 500 0.10 6.56 -13.29
N LEU A 501 -0.52 5.90 -14.27
CA LEU A 501 -1.01 4.53 -14.16
C LEU A 501 0.11 3.55 -13.82
N LEU A 502 1.27 3.66 -14.48
CA LEU A 502 2.45 2.85 -14.18
C LEU A 502 2.94 3.07 -12.75
N SER A 503 3.09 4.33 -12.33
CA SER A 503 3.50 4.68 -10.97
C SER A 503 2.51 4.12 -9.94
N ARG A 504 1.21 4.27 -10.20
CA ARG A 504 0.16 3.77 -9.30
C ARG A 504 0.15 2.25 -9.20
N THR A 505 0.31 1.55 -10.32
CA THR A 505 0.40 0.09 -10.36
C THR A 505 1.62 -0.42 -9.58
N MET A 506 2.75 0.29 -9.68
CA MET A 506 4.01 -0.11 -9.05
C MET A 506 4.20 0.41 -7.62
N SER A 507 3.35 1.33 -7.14
CA SER A 507 3.51 1.93 -5.80
C SER A 507 3.41 0.92 -4.65
N GLY A 508 2.66 -0.16 -4.83
CA GLY A 508 2.54 -1.26 -3.86
C GLY A 508 3.34 -2.51 -4.23
N ALA A 509 4.03 -2.50 -5.37
CA ALA A 509 4.79 -3.65 -5.82
C ALA A 509 6.11 -3.79 -5.04
N ILE A 510 6.36 -4.98 -4.53
CA ILE A 510 7.52 -5.31 -3.70
C ILE A 510 8.25 -6.50 -4.31
N VAL A 511 9.56 -6.42 -4.43
CA VAL A 511 10.43 -7.55 -4.72
C VAL A 511 10.78 -8.23 -3.40
N PRO A 512 10.26 -9.43 -3.11
CA PRO A 512 10.57 -10.08 -1.86
C PRO A 512 12.05 -10.51 -1.84
N PHE A 513 12.70 -10.36 -0.69
CA PHE A 513 13.97 -11.02 -0.45
C PHE A 513 13.72 -12.51 -0.20
N GLU A 514 14.54 -13.37 -0.80
CA GLU A 514 14.54 -14.79 -0.48
C GLU A 514 15.19 -14.99 0.91
N GLY A 515 14.41 -15.33 1.91
CA GLY A 515 14.86 -15.57 3.27
C GLY A 515 14.08 -16.70 3.95
N LYS A 516 14.68 -17.29 4.99
CA LYS A 516 13.99 -18.26 5.84
C LYS A 516 13.38 -17.49 7.03
N PRO A 517 12.06 -17.38 7.14
CA PRO A 517 11.40 -16.50 8.11
C PRO A 517 11.80 -16.75 9.58
N LEU A 518 12.13 -18.00 9.91
CA LEU A 518 12.40 -18.46 11.29
C LEU A 518 13.90 -18.57 11.60
N HIS A 519 14.78 -17.95 10.81
CA HIS A 519 16.22 -18.04 11.01
C HIS A 519 16.90 -16.67 10.95
N GLY A 520 17.94 -16.51 11.79
CA GLY A 520 18.83 -15.35 11.76
C GLY A 520 18.22 -14.07 12.30
N LEU A 521 18.98 -12.99 12.16
CA LEU A 521 18.58 -11.64 12.58
C LEU A 521 17.41 -11.15 11.73
N GLN A 522 16.37 -10.63 12.38
CA GLN A 522 15.14 -10.20 11.71
C GLN A 522 15.22 -8.70 11.37
N ILE A 523 15.04 -8.34 10.09
CA ILE A 523 14.86 -6.95 9.64
C ILE A 523 13.46 -6.84 9.04
N MET A 524 12.63 -5.95 9.59
CA MET A 524 11.21 -5.91 9.24
C MET A 524 10.60 -4.52 9.32
N GLY A 525 9.51 -4.30 8.60
CA GLY A 525 8.66 -3.12 8.73
C GLY A 525 7.78 -3.19 9.98
N VAL A 526 7.13 -2.07 10.29
CA VAL A 526 6.28 -1.97 11.49
C VAL A 526 5.09 -2.93 11.44
N LEU A 527 4.47 -3.10 10.28
CA LEU A 527 3.27 -3.93 10.16
C LEU A 527 3.56 -5.43 10.33
N GLU A 528 4.78 -5.86 9.99
CA GLU A 528 5.22 -7.25 10.11
C GLU A 528 5.51 -7.65 11.54
N THR A 529 5.66 -6.71 12.47
CA THR A 529 5.89 -6.98 13.89
C THR A 529 4.62 -7.38 14.64
N ARG A 530 3.45 -7.26 14.03
CA ARG A 530 2.16 -7.56 14.69
C ARG A 530 2.13 -8.98 15.24
N SER A 531 1.75 -9.10 16.51
CA SER A 531 1.65 -10.35 17.25
C SER A 531 2.97 -11.14 17.35
N LEU A 532 4.11 -10.47 17.15
CA LEU A 532 5.43 -11.08 17.29
C LEU A 532 6.17 -10.48 18.50
N ASP A 533 6.70 -11.35 19.33
CA ASP A 533 7.51 -10.99 20.50
C ASP A 533 8.98 -11.26 20.25
N PHE A 534 9.82 -10.30 20.58
CA PHE A 534 11.27 -10.40 20.47
C PHE A 534 11.94 -10.10 21.81
N LYS A 535 13.09 -10.73 22.07
CA LYS A 535 13.92 -10.42 23.24
C LYS A 535 14.55 -9.04 23.12
N ASN A 536 15.02 -8.70 21.92
CA ASN A 536 15.62 -7.42 21.62
C ASN A 536 14.92 -6.80 20.40
N ILE A 537 14.55 -5.53 20.50
CA ILE A 537 13.96 -4.77 19.41
C ILE A 537 14.74 -3.47 19.25
N ILE A 538 15.21 -3.21 18.04
CA ILE A 538 15.87 -1.96 17.65
C ILE A 538 14.95 -1.27 16.66
N VAL A 539 14.33 -0.15 17.06
CA VAL A 539 13.42 0.61 16.19
C VAL A 539 14.11 1.87 15.70
N LEU A 540 14.20 2.03 14.40
CA LEU A 540 14.77 3.22 13.76
C LEU A 540 13.71 4.30 13.55
N SER A 541 14.17 5.51 13.25
CA SER A 541 13.31 6.64 12.79
C SER A 541 12.11 6.93 13.69
N MET A 542 12.26 6.77 15.02
CA MET A 542 11.23 7.12 16.01
C MET A 542 11.08 8.64 16.16
N ASN A 543 10.76 9.31 15.05
CA ASN A 543 10.65 10.76 14.97
C ASN A 543 9.19 11.17 14.75
N GLU A 544 8.83 12.39 15.20
CA GLU A 544 7.58 13.06 14.86
C GLU A 544 7.34 13.03 13.34
N LYS A 545 6.10 12.74 12.92
CA LYS A 545 5.66 12.63 11.52
C LYS A 545 6.19 11.41 10.75
N VAL A 546 7.12 10.64 11.32
CA VAL A 546 7.61 9.38 10.73
C VAL A 546 6.97 8.19 11.42
N PHE A 547 7.02 8.15 12.77
CA PHE A 547 6.37 7.11 13.54
C PHE A 547 5.90 7.64 14.91
N PRO A 548 4.60 7.54 15.22
CA PRO A 548 3.51 7.10 14.34
C PRO A 548 3.23 8.10 13.21
N THR A 549 3.02 7.57 12.01
CA THR A 549 2.69 8.38 10.83
C THR A 549 1.23 8.81 10.88
N LYS A 550 0.98 10.10 10.66
CA LYS A 550 -0.37 10.58 10.37
C LYS A 550 -0.60 10.47 8.86
N HIS A 551 -1.27 9.43 8.42
CA HIS A 551 -1.73 9.36 7.03
C HIS A 551 -2.99 10.20 6.88
N TYR A 552 -2.88 11.28 6.12
CA TYR A 552 -4.05 11.97 5.59
C TYR A 552 -4.47 11.22 4.32
N THR A 553 -5.52 10.43 4.40
CA THR A 553 -6.10 9.82 3.19
C THR A 553 -6.65 10.94 2.30
N LYS A 554 -6.23 10.95 1.03
CA LYS A 554 -6.89 11.77 0.03
C LYS A 554 -8.31 11.21 -0.13
N SER A 555 -9.30 11.93 0.33
CA SER A 555 -10.70 11.52 0.38
C SER A 555 -11.59 12.74 0.17
N PHE A 556 -12.71 12.56 -0.52
CA PHE A 556 -13.75 13.58 -0.63
C PHE A 556 -14.62 13.66 0.62
N ILE A 557 -14.62 12.60 1.45
CA ILE A 557 -15.42 12.54 2.67
C ILE A 557 -14.66 13.24 3.80
N PRO A 558 -15.18 14.36 4.37
CA PRO A 558 -14.54 15.07 5.47
C PRO A 558 -14.30 14.18 6.69
N ASN A 559 -13.18 14.43 7.39
CA ASN A 559 -12.80 13.65 8.57
C ASN A 559 -13.87 13.66 9.68
N SER A 560 -14.62 14.77 9.84
CA SER A 560 -15.71 14.85 10.80
C SER A 560 -16.82 13.83 10.53
N ILE A 561 -17.14 13.63 9.25
CA ILE A 561 -18.14 12.64 8.81
C ILE A 561 -17.57 11.23 8.93
N ARG A 562 -16.33 11.00 8.49
CA ARG A 562 -15.66 9.70 8.66
C ARG A 562 -15.68 9.26 10.13
N SER A 563 -15.37 10.16 11.06
CA SER A 563 -15.40 9.87 12.50
C SER A 563 -16.80 9.59 13.06
N ALA A 564 -17.85 10.04 12.40
CA ALA A 564 -19.24 9.80 12.83
C ALA A 564 -19.74 8.41 12.39
N TYR A 565 -19.17 7.85 11.32
CA TYR A 565 -19.54 6.53 10.79
C TYR A 565 -18.62 5.40 11.26
N GLY A 566 -17.53 5.65 11.99
CA GLY A 566 -16.67 4.66 12.62
C GLY A 566 -15.19 4.86 12.35
#